data_74182b2059b92c80048b3f9acf1494b9
#
_entry.id   74182b2059b92c80048b3f9acf1494b9
#
_cell.length_a   1.000
_cell.length_b   1.000
_cell.length_c   1.000
_cell.angle_alpha   90.00
_cell.angle_beta   90.00
_cell.angle_gamma   90.00
#
_symmetry.space_group_name_H-M   'P 1'
#
loop_
_entity.id
_entity.type
_entity.pdbx_description
1 polymer ?
#
loop_
_entity_poly.entity_id
_entity_poly.type
_entity_poly.pdbx_seq_one_letter_code
_entity_poly.pdbx_strand_id
1 'polypeptide(L)'
;MFAAFVFAAIGGSAVAGEVPAVFDAKSCKAEYPKASLMNEEQGVVSMMFLVSAEGRVLESKLDKTSGFKGLDKAAISAVSACKFKPGSKDGKPDSTWTKVEYSWTLS
;
A
#
# COMPACT_ATOMS: atom_id res chain seq x y z
N MET A 1 31.56 19.34 19.29
CA MET A 1 31.17 18.99 19.22
C MET A 1 30.50 18.46 18.87
N PHE A 2 30.37 18.05 18.71
CA PHE A 2 29.75 17.35 18.42
C PHE A 2 28.96 16.81 18.03
N ALA A 3 28.91 16.87 17.79
CA ALA A 3 28.13 16.34 17.52
C ALA A 3 27.50 15.84 17.11
N ALA A 4 27.65 15.89 16.97
CA ALA A 4 26.99 15.39 16.64
C ALA A 4 26.39 14.94 16.20
N PHE A 5 26.37 14.98 16.13
CA PHE A 5 25.70 14.51 15.75
C PHE A 5 25.09 13.85 15.36
N VAL A 6 25.20 13.96 15.47
CA VAL A 6 24.60 13.30 15.24
C VAL A 6 23.73 12.97 14.93
N PHE A 7 23.52 13.18 14.81
CA PHE A 7 22.64 12.88 14.63
C PHE A 7 22.21 12.28 14.08
N ALA A 8 22.45 12.48 13.98
CA ALA A 8 22.09 11.89 13.61
C ALA A 8 21.56 11.32 13.43
N ALA A 9 21.49 11.41 13.44
CA ALA A 9 21.05 10.92 13.44
C ALA A 9 20.31 10.65 13.41
N ILE A 10 20.15 10.82 13.23
CA ILE A 10 19.47 10.54 13.33
C ILE A 10 18.78 10.17 13.04
N GLY A 11 19.03 10.52 13.14
CA GLY A 11 18.37 9.75 13.03
C GLY A 11 17.68 9.13 12.43
N GLY A 12 17.22 9.48 12.14
CA GLY A 12 16.41 8.77 11.28
C GLY A 12 16.98 7.45 10.87
N SER A 13 18.04 7.20 11.28
CA SER A 13 18.71 5.99 10.90
C SER A 13 17.93 4.74 11.27
N ALA A 14 17.10 4.80 12.30
CA ALA A 14 16.33 3.64 12.68
C ALA A 14 15.43 3.16 11.54
N VAL A 15 14.96 4.08 10.70
CA VAL A 15 14.07 3.76 9.60
C VAL A 15 14.84 3.55 8.31
N ALA A 16 16.10 3.96 8.30
CA ALA A 16 16.90 3.93 7.09
C ALA A 16 17.09 2.51 6.54
N GLY A 17 17.08 1.50 7.39
CA GLY A 17 17.27 0.12 6.95
C GLY A 17 16.02 -0.54 6.40
N GLU A 18 14.88 0.10 6.52
CA GLU A 18 13.63 -0.51 6.08
C GLU A 18 13.09 0.22 4.85
N VAL A 19 12.86 -0.54 3.79
CA VAL A 19 12.28 -0.04 2.55
C VAL A 19 10.94 -0.73 2.36
N PRO A 20 9.84 0.03 2.31
CA PRO A 20 8.53 -0.59 2.12
C PRO A 20 8.38 -1.24 0.74
N ALA A 21 7.52 -2.23 0.66
CA ALA A 21 7.15 -2.81 -0.63
C ALA A 21 6.46 -1.75 -1.49
N VAL A 22 6.53 -1.95 -2.81
CA VAL A 22 5.95 -1.01 -3.77
C VAL A 22 4.89 -1.72 -4.60
N PHE A 23 3.72 -1.11 -4.69
CA PHE A 23 2.62 -1.60 -5.51
C PHE A 23 2.88 -1.22 -6.96
N ASP A 24 2.80 -2.22 -7.86
CA ASP A 24 2.93 -1.96 -9.29
C ASP A 24 1.56 -1.79 -9.91
N ALA A 25 1.12 -0.53 -10.01
CA ALA A 25 -0.20 -0.21 -10.54
C ALA A 25 -0.35 -0.55 -12.02
N LYS A 26 0.76 -0.72 -12.74
CA LYS A 26 0.70 -1.05 -14.16
C LYS A 26 0.36 -2.51 -14.40
N SER A 27 0.76 -3.39 -13.51
CA SER A 27 0.55 -4.82 -13.68
C SER A 27 -0.82 -5.26 -13.17
N CYS A 28 -1.58 -4.36 -12.57
CA CYS A 28 -2.79 -4.76 -11.89
C CYS A 28 -3.81 -3.63 -11.85
N LYS A 29 -5.03 -3.94 -12.27
CA LYS A 29 -6.13 -2.96 -12.24
C LYS A 29 -7.32 -3.56 -11.52
N ALA A 30 -7.98 -2.73 -10.74
CA ALA A 30 -9.25 -3.11 -10.12
C ALA A 30 -10.38 -2.80 -11.09
N GLU A 31 -11.32 -3.74 -11.18
CA GLU A 31 -12.49 -3.55 -12.01
C GLU A 31 -13.55 -2.80 -11.21
N TYR A 32 -14.14 -1.78 -11.81
CA TYR A 32 -15.16 -0.97 -11.16
C TYR A 32 -16.38 -1.85 -10.86
N PRO A 33 -16.84 -1.96 -9.61
CA PRO A 33 -18.02 -2.77 -9.31
C PRO A 33 -19.23 -2.22 -10.05
N LYS A 34 -20.01 -3.12 -10.62
CA LYS A 34 -21.14 -2.73 -11.46
C LYS A 34 -22.14 -1.84 -10.71
N ALA A 35 -22.48 -2.23 -9.49
CA ALA A 35 -23.42 -1.45 -8.69
C ALA A 35 -22.87 -0.06 -8.37
N SER A 36 -21.57 0.02 -8.08
CA SER A 36 -20.92 1.30 -7.80
C SER A 36 -20.88 2.19 -9.03
N LEU A 37 -20.65 1.58 -10.19
CA LEU A 37 -20.65 2.31 -11.45
C LEU A 37 -22.04 2.88 -11.75
N MET A 38 -23.08 2.08 -11.56
CA MET A 38 -24.45 2.51 -11.79
C MET A 38 -24.88 3.62 -10.84
N ASN A 39 -24.38 3.61 -9.63
CA ASN A 39 -24.67 4.63 -8.63
C ASN A 39 -23.70 5.80 -8.67
N GLU A 40 -22.80 5.81 -9.64
CA GLU A 40 -21.80 6.87 -9.82
C GLU A 40 -20.97 7.11 -8.55
N GLU A 41 -20.62 6.04 -7.88
CA GLU A 41 -19.80 6.14 -6.67
C GLU A 41 -18.35 6.38 -7.02
N GLN A 42 -17.74 7.34 -6.35
CA GLN A 42 -16.35 7.69 -6.54
C GLN A 42 -15.71 7.94 -5.18
N GLY A 43 -14.41 7.78 -5.10
CA GLY A 43 -13.71 8.06 -3.85
C GLY A 43 -12.35 7.43 -3.84
N VAL A 44 -11.60 7.71 -2.77
CA VAL A 44 -10.27 7.18 -2.57
C VAL A 44 -10.29 6.20 -1.42
N VAL A 45 -9.73 5.02 -1.66
CA VAL A 45 -9.59 3.98 -0.64
C VAL A 45 -8.13 3.97 -0.20
N SER A 46 -7.90 4.10 1.08
CA SER A 46 -6.56 3.99 1.64
C SER A 46 -6.45 2.66 2.36
N MET A 47 -5.43 1.88 2.03
CA MET A 47 -5.28 0.51 2.51
C MET A 47 -3.86 0.27 2.99
N MET A 48 -3.72 -0.69 3.90
CA MET A 48 -2.41 -1.16 4.35
C MET A 48 -2.29 -2.63 4.01
N PHE A 49 -1.15 -3.02 3.48
CA PHE A 49 -0.87 -4.41 3.14
C PHE A 49 0.44 -4.85 3.75
N LEU A 50 0.43 -6.03 4.34
CA LEU A 50 1.66 -6.68 4.76
C LEU A 50 2.14 -7.52 3.58
N VAL A 51 3.27 -7.17 3.02
CA VAL A 51 3.80 -7.81 1.82
C VAL A 51 5.01 -8.66 2.19
N SER A 52 5.00 -9.91 1.76
CA SER A 52 6.07 -10.85 2.07
C SER A 52 7.36 -10.53 1.31
N ALA A 53 8.42 -11.22 1.69
CA ALA A 53 9.71 -11.09 1.00
C ALA A 53 9.63 -11.48 -0.48
N GLU A 54 8.60 -12.25 -0.87
CA GLU A 54 8.37 -12.64 -2.26
C GLU A 54 7.42 -11.72 -3.01
N GLY A 55 6.92 -10.68 -2.35
CA GLY A 55 6.02 -9.73 -2.99
C GLY A 55 4.55 -10.10 -2.93
N ARG A 56 4.18 -11.05 -2.07
CA ARG A 56 2.78 -11.47 -1.91
C ARG A 56 2.14 -10.78 -0.73
N VAL A 57 0.85 -10.48 -0.84
CA VAL A 57 0.10 -9.90 0.26
C VAL A 57 -0.25 -10.98 1.27
N LEU A 58 0.19 -10.79 2.51
CA LEU A 58 -0.08 -11.70 3.62
C LEU A 58 -1.28 -11.25 4.44
N GLU A 59 -1.44 -9.94 4.60
CA GLU A 59 -2.55 -9.34 5.34
C GLU A 59 -2.96 -8.04 4.70
N SER A 60 -4.20 -7.66 4.90
CA SER A 60 -4.71 -6.37 4.41
C SER A 60 -5.57 -5.72 5.46
N LYS A 61 -5.55 -4.40 5.49
CA LYS A 61 -6.38 -3.58 6.38
C LYS A 61 -6.90 -2.38 5.61
N LEU A 62 -8.13 -1.99 5.94
CA LEU A 62 -8.67 -0.73 5.45
C LEU A 62 -8.15 0.38 6.37
N ASP A 63 -7.51 1.38 5.78
CA ASP A 63 -7.01 2.53 6.54
C ASP A 63 -8.02 3.67 6.51
N LYS A 64 -8.49 4.03 5.32
CA LYS A 64 -9.55 5.03 5.16
C LYS A 64 -10.52 4.57 4.09
N THR A 65 -11.80 4.65 4.42
CA THR A 65 -12.85 4.26 3.49
C THR A 65 -13.05 5.33 2.42
N SER A 66 -13.46 4.89 1.24
CA SER A 66 -13.91 5.79 0.18
C SER A 66 -15.29 6.40 0.49
N GLY A 67 -15.97 5.84 1.49
CA GLY A 67 -17.36 6.16 1.78
C GLY A 67 -18.32 5.13 1.21
N PHE A 68 -17.82 4.17 0.43
CA PHE A 68 -18.65 3.16 -0.23
C PHE A 68 -18.04 1.78 -0.04
N LYS A 69 -18.76 0.90 0.64
CA LYS A 69 -18.27 -0.44 0.93
C LYS A 69 -17.90 -1.23 -0.30
N GLY A 70 -18.64 -1.07 -1.39
CA GLY A 70 -18.37 -1.79 -2.62
C GLY A 70 -17.02 -1.41 -3.22
N LEU A 71 -16.70 -0.13 -3.20
CA LEU A 71 -15.41 0.35 -3.70
C LEU A 71 -14.27 -0.12 -2.79
N ASP A 72 -14.48 -0.06 -1.48
CA ASP A 72 -13.47 -0.48 -0.52
C ASP A 72 -13.12 -1.96 -0.70
N LYS A 73 -14.15 -2.80 -0.77
CA LYS A 73 -13.95 -4.25 -0.94
C LYS A 73 -13.28 -4.57 -2.27
N ALA A 74 -13.71 -3.91 -3.34
CA ALA A 74 -13.15 -4.15 -4.66
C ALA A 74 -11.68 -3.77 -4.71
N ALA A 75 -11.31 -2.65 -4.07
CA ALA A 75 -9.92 -2.21 -4.04
C ALA A 75 -9.05 -3.20 -3.26
N ILE A 76 -9.49 -3.58 -2.06
CA ILE A 76 -8.73 -4.52 -1.23
C ILE A 76 -8.55 -5.85 -1.96
N SER A 77 -9.62 -6.36 -2.54
CA SER A 77 -9.59 -7.64 -3.23
C SER A 77 -8.65 -7.61 -4.43
N ALA A 78 -8.75 -6.57 -5.25
CA ALA A 78 -7.94 -6.46 -6.45
C ALA A 78 -6.46 -6.28 -6.10
N VAL A 79 -6.14 -5.38 -5.17
CA VAL A 79 -4.75 -5.11 -4.82
C VAL A 79 -4.13 -6.29 -4.08
N SER A 80 -4.93 -7.00 -3.27
CA SER A 80 -4.44 -8.20 -2.57
C SER A 80 -4.02 -9.31 -3.52
N ALA A 81 -4.60 -9.37 -4.70
CA ALA A 81 -4.28 -10.38 -5.70
C ALA A 81 -3.10 -9.99 -6.58
N CYS A 82 -2.62 -8.76 -6.45
CA CYS A 82 -1.56 -8.25 -7.29
C CYS A 82 -0.20 -8.53 -6.67
N LYS A 83 0.83 -8.43 -7.49
CA LYS A 83 2.18 -8.59 -7.00
C LYS A 83 2.78 -7.24 -6.64
N PHE A 84 3.59 -7.25 -5.61
CA PHE A 84 4.33 -6.09 -5.17
C PHE A 84 5.81 -6.33 -5.38
N LYS A 85 6.56 -5.26 -5.54
CA LYS A 85 8.00 -5.34 -5.40
C LYS A 85 8.27 -5.46 -3.91
N PRO A 86 8.96 -6.52 -3.45
CA PRO A 86 9.15 -6.71 -2.00
C PRO A 86 9.93 -5.58 -1.37
N GLY A 87 9.58 -5.28 -0.13
CA GLY A 87 10.36 -4.37 0.68
C GLY A 87 11.59 -5.06 1.25
N SER A 88 12.37 -4.34 1.99
CA SER A 88 13.58 -4.88 2.58
C SER A 88 13.83 -4.32 3.96
N LYS A 89 14.61 -5.05 4.74
CA LYS A 89 15.12 -4.60 6.02
C LYS A 89 16.61 -4.84 6.00
N ASP A 90 17.38 -3.77 6.21
CA ASP A 90 18.84 -3.83 6.19
C ASP A 90 19.39 -4.46 4.91
N GLY A 91 18.76 -4.13 3.78
CA GLY A 91 19.19 -4.58 2.47
C GLY A 91 18.72 -5.97 2.07
N LYS A 92 17.97 -6.66 2.91
CA LYS A 92 17.46 -8.01 2.63
C LYS A 92 15.96 -7.98 2.46
N PRO A 93 15.43 -8.71 1.46
CA PRO A 93 13.98 -8.79 1.31
C PRO A 93 13.33 -9.32 2.59
N ASP A 94 12.28 -8.67 3.03
CA ASP A 94 11.57 -9.04 4.25
C ASP A 94 10.14 -8.56 4.15
N SER A 95 9.31 -9.06 5.05
CA SER A 95 7.91 -8.63 5.11
C SER A 95 7.84 -7.19 5.61
N THR A 96 7.09 -6.37 4.91
CA THR A 96 6.92 -4.96 5.29
C THR A 96 5.47 -4.55 5.09
N TRP A 97 5.02 -3.62 5.94
CA TRP A 97 3.72 -2.98 5.74
C TRP A 97 3.88 -1.84 4.76
N THR A 98 2.95 -1.75 3.81
CA THR A 98 2.95 -0.65 2.85
C THR A 98 1.55 -0.09 2.71
N LYS A 99 1.47 1.22 2.46
CA LYS A 99 0.21 1.91 2.26
C LYS A 99 -0.05 2.05 0.77
N VAL A 100 -1.27 1.75 0.36
CA VAL A 100 -1.70 1.93 -1.03
C VAL A 100 -2.99 2.74 -1.03
N GLU A 101 -3.02 3.78 -1.86
CA GLU A 101 -4.24 4.55 -2.09
C GLU A 101 -4.74 4.25 -3.48
N TYR A 102 -6.00 3.94 -3.60
CA TYR A 102 -6.62 3.65 -4.88
C TYR A 102 -7.75 4.64 -5.11
N SER A 103 -7.69 5.35 -6.23
CA SER A 103 -8.69 6.35 -6.59
C SER A 103 -9.70 5.76 -7.57
N TRP A 104 -10.95 5.76 -7.18
CA TRP A 104 -12.04 5.37 -8.05
C TRP A 104 -12.64 6.62 -8.64
N THR A 105 -12.47 6.80 -9.93
CA THR A 105 -12.98 7.98 -10.64
C THR A 105 -13.77 7.55 -11.87
N LEU A 106 -14.78 8.34 -12.18
CA LEU A 106 -15.58 8.16 -13.39
C LEU A 106 -15.19 9.25 -14.37
N SER A 107 -15.04 8.88 -15.63
CA SER A 107 -14.69 9.86 -16.66
C SER A 107 -15.86 10.17 -17.58
#